data_8556bdefc9cafdeabde927578c24f75f
#
_entry.id   8556bdefc9cafdeabde927578c24f75f
#
_cell.length_a   1.000
_cell.length_b   1.000
_cell.length_c   1.000
_cell.angle_alpha   90.00
_cell.angle_beta   90.00
_cell.angle_gamma   90.00
#
_symmetry.space_group_name_H-M   'P 1'
#
loop_
_entity.id
_entity.type
_entity.pdbx_description
1 polymer ?
#
loop_
_entity_poly.entity_id
_entity_poly.type
_entity_poly.pdbx_seq_one_letter_code
_entity_poly.pdbx_strand_id
1 'polypeptide(L)'
;MHVLACTIVPSKSWLATLVDYLDFVNYGCFMSAHTSLSTDPPSRDPADGLAAVVALRRLADQLEDAAVEQAMRSGWGWPQVAEALGVTRQAVHKKHAKRLIAAGVTLRRR
;
A
#
# COMPACT_ATOMS: atom_id res chain seq x y z
N MET A 1 25.00 8.71 2.94
CA MET A 1 25.29 8.11 1.65
C MET A 1 24.12 7.42 1.03
N HIS A 2 23.54 6.50 1.71
CA HIS A 2 22.40 5.81 1.16
C HIS A 2 21.22 6.70 0.91
N VAL A 3 21.11 7.73 1.68
CA VAL A 3 20.04 8.69 1.53
C VAL A 3 20.12 9.39 0.19
N LEU A 4 21.32 9.64 -0.28
CA LEU A 4 21.49 10.27 -1.57
C LEU A 4 21.02 9.39 -2.71
N ALA A 5 21.27 8.12 -2.60
CA ALA A 5 20.80 7.19 -3.60
C ALA A 5 19.28 7.16 -3.64
N CYS A 6 18.65 7.27 -2.51
CA CYS A 6 17.21 7.32 -2.46
C CYS A 6 16.64 8.60 -3.04
N THR A 7 17.35 9.70 -2.91
CA THR A 7 16.85 10.96 -3.42
C THR A 7 16.99 11.09 -4.92
N ILE A 8 17.82 10.30 -5.54
CA ILE A 8 18.01 10.33 -6.97
C ILE A 8 17.03 9.42 -7.70
N VAL A 9 16.16 8.82 -6.99
CA VAL A 9 15.24 7.88 -7.56
C VAL A 9 14.30 8.57 -8.53
N PRO A 10 14.13 8.05 -9.74
CA PRO A 10 13.24 8.65 -10.71
C PRO A 10 11.80 8.69 -10.24
N SER A 11 11.04 9.57 -10.83
CA SER A 11 9.69 9.82 -10.39
C SER A 11 8.78 8.60 -10.25
N LYS A 12 9.04 7.55 -10.99
CA LYS A 12 8.27 6.32 -10.87
C LYS A 12 8.62 5.52 -9.63
N SER A 13 9.74 5.82 -9.03
CA SER A 13 10.24 4.99 -7.97
C SER A 13 9.72 5.38 -6.62
N TRP A 14 9.04 6.49 -6.50
CA TRP A 14 8.46 6.83 -5.21
C TRP A 14 7.38 5.82 -4.82
N LEU A 15 6.65 5.31 -5.81
CA LEU A 15 5.67 4.30 -5.54
C LEU A 15 6.34 2.96 -5.23
N ALA A 16 7.39 2.61 -5.96
CA ALA A 16 8.18 1.44 -5.64
C ALA A 16 8.80 1.55 -4.25
N THR A 17 9.29 2.72 -3.91
CA THR A 17 9.82 2.98 -2.57
C THR A 17 8.74 2.85 -1.51
N LEU A 18 7.53 3.28 -1.81
CA LEU A 18 6.43 3.13 -0.89
C LEU A 18 6.06 1.65 -0.71
N VAL A 19 6.07 0.89 -1.79
CA VAL A 19 5.83 -0.54 -1.73
C VAL A 19 6.96 -1.23 -0.96
N ASP A 20 8.19 -0.86 -1.22
CA ASP A 20 9.34 -1.37 -0.47
C ASP A 20 9.24 -1.01 1.01
N TYR A 21 8.77 0.18 1.29
CA TYR A 21 8.55 0.59 2.66
C TYR A 21 7.49 -0.28 3.34
N LEU A 22 6.41 -0.57 2.63
CA LEU A 22 5.37 -1.43 3.15
C LEU A 22 5.87 -2.87 3.33
N ASP A 23 6.66 -3.36 2.40
CA ASP A 23 7.29 -4.67 2.53
C ASP A 23 8.29 -4.68 3.67
N PHE A 24 9.06 -3.63 3.79
CA PHE A 24 10.00 -3.47 4.90
C PHE A 24 9.28 -3.47 6.23
N VAL A 25 8.15 -2.80 6.30
CA VAL A 25 7.32 -2.80 7.49
C VAL A 25 6.80 -4.21 7.77
N ASN A 26 6.49 -4.95 6.71
CA ASN A 26 6.01 -6.30 6.86
C ASN A 26 7.08 -7.30 7.30
N TYR A 27 8.29 -7.15 6.82
CA TYR A 27 9.33 -8.13 7.06
C TYR A 27 10.44 -7.64 7.96
N GLY A 28 10.97 -6.48 7.65
CA GLY A 28 12.12 -5.99 8.38
C GLY A 28 11.73 -5.13 9.54
N CYS A 29 10.90 -4.17 9.26
CA CYS A 29 10.47 -3.27 10.28
C CYS A 29 9.54 -3.90 11.27
N PHE A 30 8.97 -4.99 10.90
CA PHE A 30 8.16 -5.75 11.85
C PHE A 30 8.96 -6.11 13.09
N MET A 31 10.22 -6.39 12.90
CA MET A 31 11.09 -6.71 14.03
C MET A 31 11.41 -5.49 14.88
N SER A 32 11.56 -4.34 14.26
CA SER A 32 11.92 -3.16 15.00
C SER A 32 10.73 -2.31 15.34
N ALA A 33 9.85 -2.14 14.44
CA ALA A 33 8.70 -1.33 14.70
C ALA A 33 7.77 -1.97 15.68
N HIS A 34 7.86 -3.23 15.76
CA HIS A 34 7.03 -3.88 16.70
C HIS A 34 7.46 -3.61 18.11
N THR A 35 8.67 -3.16 18.29
CA THR A 35 9.04 -2.70 19.59
C THR A 35 8.36 -1.42 19.95
N SER A 36 7.94 -0.65 19.00
CA SER A 36 7.29 0.57 19.33
C SER A 36 5.80 0.52 19.20
N LEU A 37 5.29 -0.35 18.36
CA LEU A 37 3.90 -0.39 18.20
C LEU A 37 3.27 -1.42 19.03
N SER A 38 3.73 -2.47 18.97
CA SER A 38 3.13 -3.53 19.59
C SER A 38 3.55 -3.76 20.82
N THR A 39 4.40 -3.05 21.03
CA THR A 39 4.91 -3.24 22.09
C THR A 39 4.24 -3.94 23.07
N ASP A 40 3.22 -3.67 23.30
CA ASP A 40 2.57 -4.35 24.25
C ASP A 40 2.27 -5.66 23.86
N PRO A 41 2.57 -6.51 24.73
CA PRO A 41 2.01 -7.78 24.65
C PRO A 41 0.62 -7.52 24.26
N PRO A 42 0.22 -8.21 23.30
CA PRO A 42 -1.10 -8.17 22.87
C PRO A 42 -1.95 -8.10 24.07
N SER A 43 -2.80 -7.18 24.05
CA SER A 43 -3.74 -7.04 25.10
C SER A 43 -4.18 -8.41 25.49
N ARG A 44 -4.22 -8.65 26.72
CA ARG A 44 -4.62 -9.94 27.24
C ARG A 44 -5.93 -10.42 26.66
N ASP A 45 -6.70 -9.52 26.09
CA ASP A 45 -7.94 -9.82 25.42
C ASP A 45 -7.68 -10.01 23.93
N PRO A 46 -7.89 -11.21 23.38
CA PRO A 46 -7.75 -11.43 21.94
C PRO A 46 -8.63 -10.53 21.10
N ALA A 47 -9.76 -10.12 21.61
CA ALA A 47 -10.66 -9.23 20.88
C ALA A 47 -10.02 -7.88 20.61
N ASP A 48 -9.27 -7.34 21.56
CA ASP A 48 -8.58 -6.08 21.38
C ASP A 48 -7.47 -6.19 20.33
N GLY A 49 -6.73 -7.29 20.36
CA GLY A 49 -5.71 -7.55 19.38
C GLY A 49 -6.30 -7.64 17.97
N LEU A 50 -7.40 -8.33 17.83
CA LEU A 50 -8.06 -8.45 16.53
C LEU A 50 -8.66 -7.13 16.08
N ALA A 51 -9.20 -6.35 17.00
CA ALA A 51 -9.70 -5.02 16.67
C ALA A 51 -8.57 -4.12 16.14
N ALA A 52 -7.41 -4.20 16.74
CA ALA A 52 -6.25 -3.45 16.27
C ALA A 52 -5.85 -3.86 14.84
N VAL A 53 -5.88 -5.16 14.55
CA VAL A 53 -5.62 -5.65 13.20
C VAL A 53 -6.63 -5.10 12.20
N VAL A 54 -7.90 -5.08 12.57
CA VAL A 54 -8.94 -4.53 11.70
C VAL A 54 -8.69 -3.05 11.43
N ALA A 55 -8.33 -2.29 12.44
CA ALA A 55 -8.03 -0.87 12.28
C ALA A 55 -6.84 -0.65 11.33
N LEU A 56 -5.79 -1.44 11.48
CA LEU A 56 -4.62 -1.36 10.61
C LEU A 56 -4.94 -1.72 9.17
N ARG A 57 -5.76 -2.74 8.97
CA ARG A 57 -6.19 -3.12 7.63
C ARG A 57 -6.98 -2.01 6.95
N ARG A 58 -7.86 -1.36 7.70
CA ARG A 58 -8.61 -0.22 7.16
C ARG A 58 -7.71 0.92 6.77
N LEU A 59 -6.71 1.22 7.59
CA LEU A 59 -5.74 2.25 7.27
C LEU A 59 -4.94 1.88 6.02
N ALA A 60 -4.49 0.64 5.94
CA ALA A 60 -3.77 0.16 4.77
C ALA A 60 -4.63 0.24 3.50
N ASP A 61 -5.90 -0.11 3.59
CA ASP A 61 -6.83 -0.01 2.45
C ASP A 61 -7.01 1.44 2.00
N GLN A 62 -7.12 2.36 2.93
CA GLN A 62 -7.24 3.78 2.59
C GLN A 62 -6.00 4.30 1.88
N LEU A 63 -4.83 3.92 2.34
CA LEU A 63 -3.57 4.29 1.69
C LEU A 63 -3.47 3.67 0.30
N GLU A 64 -3.86 2.41 0.19
CA GLU A 64 -3.87 1.73 -1.10
C GLU A 64 -4.79 2.42 -2.09
N ASP A 65 -5.99 2.77 -1.64
CA ASP A 65 -6.96 3.47 -2.48
C ASP A 65 -6.41 4.79 -3.00
N ALA A 66 -5.79 5.58 -2.14
CA ALA A 66 -5.20 6.85 -2.53
C ALA A 66 -4.03 6.66 -3.51
N ALA A 67 -3.17 5.69 -3.24
CA ALA A 67 -2.02 5.41 -4.08
C ALA A 67 -2.43 4.91 -5.47
N VAL A 68 -3.42 4.02 -5.51
CA VAL A 68 -3.94 3.51 -6.79
C VAL A 68 -4.58 4.63 -7.59
N GLU A 69 -5.37 5.46 -6.96
CA GLU A 69 -5.98 6.59 -7.65
C GLU A 69 -4.92 7.51 -8.25
N GLN A 70 -3.90 7.84 -7.48
CA GLN A 70 -2.83 8.69 -7.96
C GLN A 70 -2.05 8.04 -9.10
N ALA A 71 -1.77 6.76 -9.01
CA ALA A 71 -1.10 6.03 -10.08
C ALA A 71 -1.92 6.08 -11.39
N MET A 72 -3.22 5.84 -11.28
CA MET A 72 -4.09 5.87 -12.45
C MET A 72 -4.20 7.27 -13.05
N ARG A 73 -4.25 8.31 -12.22
CA ARG A 73 -4.23 9.69 -12.70
C ARG A 73 -2.91 10.04 -13.37
N SER A 74 -1.83 9.39 -12.96
CA SER A 74 -0.51 9.57 -13.56
C SER A 74 -0.32 8.78 -14.85
N GLY A 75 -1.34 8.08 -15.30
CA GLY A 75 -1.29 7.34 -16.56
C GLY A 75 -0.90 5.88 -16.43
N TRP A 76 -0.83 5.35 -15.24
CA TRP A 76 -0.53 3.93 -15.05
C TRP A 76 -1.70 3.08 -15.53
N GLY A 77 -1.36 1.90 -16.01
CA GLY A 77 -2.36 0.91 -16.36
C GLY A 77 -2.54 -0.12 -15.26
N TRP A 78 -3.61 -0.89 -15.36
CA TRP A 78 -3.88 -1.94 -14.39
C TRP A 78 -2.75 -2.95 -14.21
N PRO A 79 -2.05 -3.37 -15.27
CA PRO A 79 -0.92 -4.28 -15.09
C PRO A 79 0.19 -3.71 -14.22
N GLN A 80 0.49 -2.43 -14.36
CA GLN A 80 1.52 -1.77 -13.58
C GLN A 80 1.14 -1.68 -12.10
N VAL A 81 -0.12 -1.32 -11.85
CA VAL A 81 -0.63 -1.22 -10.49
C VAL A 81 -0.65 -2.60 -9.83
N ALA A 82 -1.11 -3.61 -10.56
CA ALA A 82 -1.15 -4.97 -10.05
C ALA A 82 0.25 -5.49 -9.70
N GLU A 83 1.21 -5.23 -10.56
CA GLU A 83 2.59 -5.61 -10.31
C GLU A 83 3.14 -4.92 -9.07
N ALA A 84 2.90 -3.64 -8.94
CA ALA A 84 3.38 -2.87 -7.79
C ALA A 84 2.76 -3.35 -6.49
N LEU A 85 1.50 -3.75 -6.51
CA LEU A 85 0.82 -4.25 -5.33
C LEU A 85 1.05 -5.74 -5.07
N GLY A 86 1.66 -6.44 -6.01
CA GLY A 86 1.88 -7.88 -5.88
C GLY A 86 0.62 -8.71 -5.96
N VAL A 87 -0.39 -8.23 -6.68
CA VAL A 87 -1.67 -8.91 -6.86
C VAL A 87 -1.97 -9.10 -8.34
N THR A 88 -3.01 -9.87 -8.65
CA THR A 88 -3.38 -10.06 -10.04
C THR A 88 -4.07 -8.83 -10.59
N ARG A 89 -3.98 -8.64 -11.89
CA ARG A 89 -4.66 -7.55 -12.60
C ARG A 89 -6.16 -7.58 -12.34
N GLN A 90 -6.75 -8.76 -12.36
CA GLN A 90 -8.19 -8.91 -12.12
C GLN A 90 -8.57 -8.50 -10.70
N ALA A 91 -7.76 -8.87 -9.73
CA ALA A 91 -8.03 -8.54 -8.34
C ALA A 91 -8.01 -7.02 -8.10
N VAL A 92 -7.00 -6.33 -8.63
CA VAL A 92 -6.91 -4.89 -8.47
C VAL A 92 -8.02 -4.16 -9.24
N HIS A 93 -8.34 -4.64 -10.41
CA HIS A 93 -9.43 -4.08 -11.21
C HIS A 93 -10.76 -4.23 -10.46
N LYS A 94 -11.04 -5.43 -9.99
CA LYS A 94 -12.28 -5.71 -9.27
C LYS A 94 -12.40 -4.86 -8.02
N LYS A 95 -11.31 -4.66 -7.32
CA LYS A 95 -11.33 -3.91 -6.06
C LYS A 95 -11.51 -2.41 -6.28
N HIS A 96 -10.83 -1.84 -7.26
CA HIS A 96 -10.71 -0.40 -7.38
C HIS A 96 -11.48 0.25 -8.53
N ALA A 97 -11.83 -0.50 -9.58
CA ALA A 97 -12.42 0.09 -10.77
C ALA A 97 -13.68 0.90 -10.50
N LYS A 98 -14.59 0.35 -9.73
CA LYS A 98 -15.85 1.01 -9.43
C LYS A 98 -15.64 2.33 -8.71
N ARG A 99 -14.74 2.34 -7.75
CA ARG A 99 -14.41 3.54 -6.98
C ARG A 99 -13.75 4.60 -7.86
N LEU A 100 -12.83 4.19 -8.71
CA LEU A 100 -12.13 5.10 -9.60
C LEU A 100 -13.06 5.73 -10.63
N ILE A 101 -13.97 4.94 -11.17
CA ILE A 101 -14.98 5.47 -12.09
C ILE A 101 -15.85 6.51 -11.38
N ALA A 102 -16.27 6.22 -10.17
CA ALA A 102 -17.04 7.16 -9.37
C ALA A 102 -16.26 8.42 -9.05
N ALA A 103 -14.95 8.32 -8.94
CA ALA A 103 -14.08 9.47 -8.70
C ALA A 103 -13.73 10.24 -9.98
N GLY A 104 -14.25 9.80 -11.14
CA GLY A 104 -14.00 10.49 -12.40
C GLY A 104 -12.64 10.18 -13.03
N VAL A 105 -12.00 9.12 -12.62
CA VAL A 105 -10.71 8.72 -13.18
C VAL A 105 -10.94 7.97 -14.48
N THR A 106 -10.27 8.40 -15.53
CA THR A 106 -10.38 7.74 -16.82
C THR A 106 -9.58 6.46 -16.81
N LEU A 107 -10.25 5.36 -16.95
CA LEU A 107 -9.60 4.07 -16.98
C LEU A 107 -9.14 3.77 -18.40
N ARG A 108 -7.86 3.61 -18.57
CA ARG A 108 -7.32 3.22 -19.85
C ARG A 108 -7.69 1.78 -20.14
N ARG A 109 -8.43 1.59 -21.20
CA ARG A 109 -8.67 0.24 -21.70
C ARG A 109 -7.44 -0.22 -22.44
N ARG A 110 -6.85 -1.21 -21.90
CA ARG A 110 -5.93 -2.07 -22.65
C ARG A 110 -6.06 -3.48 -22.14
#